data_093fced32d23c2308a7dd5dc85e63b16
#
_entry.id   093fced32d23c2308a7dd5dc85e63b16
#
_cell.length_a   1.000
_cell.length_b   1.000
_cell.length_c   1.000
_cell.angle_alpha   90.00
_cell.angle_beta   90.00
_cell.angle_gamma   90.00
#
_symmetry.space_group_name_H-M   'P 1'
#
loop_
_entity.id
_entity.type
_entity.pdbx_description
1 polymer ?
#
loop_
_entity_poly.entity_id
_entity_poly.type
_entity_poly.pdbx_seq_one_letter_code
_entity_poly.pdbx_strand_id
1 'polypeptide(L)'
;MPKVDEFDTFYDSTSRYVTHLTYAECGDRSVTAEAVAEAYEKAWQGWAKLRARDPLSYVRGEASRHARIARGTRPWRRRHEEDSDLALIEALQELPYRSRRLIILQTLGELDLSAAARDVAIADAEAVAETQHAVTDLEQALGQSIGQVESRLLGLSEISEQIMLPSGSRVRYKARGRSRRNTLGAVAAACVGVVAAGLLVAPTAPLSQAEAQERNRVGERPVASARPGDAVTGRSLMNAAEASRLDPSHDWTTVSTSSEEADEDESEAGSTERAAESGAPLTSCAPRRFATNDPTKTFVREFEAYGEPEQAVQVLEVARNVSSAQDAYKRRLQWYADCSVPRVQMSSAATIAGAASPATILRLRENGSPTRTLTVGFMQSGVVNSVVVHRTDGAAAPSLAAFGATLVESMRLSCAASGGPCTTSTKAALAPLPRTASNPGFLAAVDLPPVGRQSKPWGGTDPAPPSPNPAATMCDKADFLNRAVGKSRARVYVVPKDKAVPRQFGIGQTIATFRSPRQAATFVKRLEKRIAKCEDRNQAATVRAGSNVRGSGYAGKTWRMSFETGPKSFVTYRLALVRRGATVTQVAQSGNKRADLSAGQFNLVADRAGQRLAHWR
;
A
#
# COMPACT_ATOMS: atom_id res chain seq x y z
N MET A 1 17.81 1.27 -8.30
CA MET A 1 18.29 1.39 -6.91
C MET A 1 18.62 0.00 -6.40
N PRO A 2 19.86 -0.45 -6.43
CA PRO A 2 20.24 -1.80 -5.99
C PRO A 2 20.00 -2.06 -4.50
N LYS A 3 19.72 -1.04 -3.70
CA LYS A 3 19.62 -1.13 -2.24
C LYS A 3 18.35 -1.80 -1.69
N VAL A 4 17.26 -1.84 -2.44
CA VAL A 4 15.98 -2.41 -1.96
C VAL A 4 16.00 -3.93 -2.13
N ASP A 5 16.37 -4.38 -3.33
CA ASP A 5 16.43 -5.82 -3.64
C ASP A 5 17.53 -6.51 -2.81
N GLU A 6 18.66 -5.80 -2.58
CA GLU A 6 19.75 -6.25 -1.74
C GLU A 6 19.33 -6.41 -0.27
N PHE A 7 18.58 -5.46 0.28
CA PHE A 7 18.06 -5.58 1.64
C PHE A 7 17.00 -6.67 1.75
N ASP A 8 16.10 -6.79 0.79
CA ASP A 8 15.06 -7.84 0.83
C ASP A 8 15.70 -9.23 0.73
N THR A 9 16.72 -9.40 -0.12
CA THR A 9 17.51 -10.65 -0.17
C THR A 9 18.20 -10.93 1.15
N PHE A 10 18.83 -9.93 1.76
CA PHE A 10 19.44 -10.05 3.08
C PHE A 10 18.41 -10.42 4.16
N TYR A 11 17.26 -9.73 4.18
CA TYR A 11 16.18 -10.04 5.11
C TYR A 11 15.68 -11.47 4.95
N ASP A 12 15.36 -11.88 3.73
CA ASP A 12 14.80 -13.20 3.42
C ASP A 12 15.79 -14.33 3.74
N SER A 13 17.10 -14.09 3.58
CA SER A 13 18.15 -15.10 3.84
C SER A 13 18.55 -15.19 5.32
N THR A 14 18.37 -14.13 6.12
CA THR A 14 18.93 -14.08 7.47
C THR A 14 17.89 -13.94 8.58
N SER A 15 16.64 -13.56 8.28
CA SER A 15 15.64 -13.29 9.31
C SER A 15 15.27 -14.53 10.13
N ARG A 16 15.23 -15.71 9.52
CA ARG A 16 15.00 -16.97 10.24
C ARG A 16 16.10 -17.26 11.24
N TYR A 17 17.34 -17.18 10.80
CA TYR A 17 18.50 -17.36 11.66
C TYR A 17 18.50 -16.41 12.87
N VAL A 18 18.23 -15.12 12.65
CA VAL A 18 18.15 -14.14 13.76
C VAL A 18 16.97 -14.45 14.69
N THR A 19 15.87 -14.99 14.16
CA THR A 19 14.71 -15.40 14.96
C THR A 19 15.05 -16.55 15.89
N HIS A 20 15.76 -17.57 15.41
CA HIS A 20 16.23 -18.71 16.23
C HIS A 20 17.04 -18.23 17.43
N LEU A 21 18.07 -17.42 17.17
CA LEU A 21 18.92 -16.86 18.23
C LEU A 21 18.13 -16.02 19.24
N THR A 22 17.24 -15.14 18.74
CA THR A 22 16.48 -14.23 19.60
C THR A 22 15.45 -14.99 20.44
N TYR A 23 14.83 -16.04 19.89
CA TYR A 23 13.89 -16.89 20.64
C TYR A 23 14.59 -17.66 21.76
N ALA A 24 15.75 -18.27 21.49
CA ALA A 24 16.53 -18.92 22.52
C ALA A 24 16.97 -17.97 23.65
N GLU A 25 17.22 -16.69 23.33
CA GLU A 25 17.56 -15.68 24.34
C GLU A 25 16.37 -15.26 25.23
N CYS A 26 15.15 -15.18 24.70
CA CYS A 26 14.02 -14.59 25.43
C CYS A 26 12.86 -15.54 25.75
N GLY A 27 12.70 -16.64 25.00
CA GLY A 27 11.66 -17.66 25.23
C GLY A 27 10.23 -17.21 24.98
N ASP A 28 10.02 -16.05 24.30
CA ASP A 28 8.70 -15.48 24.03
C ASP A 28 8.56 -15.20 22.53
N ARG A 29 7.57 -15.84 21.88
CA ARG A 29 7.33 -15.73 20.44
C ARG A 29 6.97 -14.30 20.01
N SER A 30 6.16 -13.60 20.81
CA SER A 30 5.71 -12.24 20.54
C SER A 30 6.86 -11.23 20.65
N VAL A 31 7.64 -11.33 21.75
CA VAL A 31 8.83 -10.50 21.97
C VAL A 31 9.87 -10.74 20.88
N THR A 32 10.07 -12.00 20.49
CA THR A 32 10.99 -12.37 19.40
C THR A 32 10.59 -11.72 18.09
N ALA A 33 9.34 -11.87 17.67
CA ALA A 33 8.85 -11.30 16.42
C ALA A 33 9.01 -9.76 16.38
N GLU A 34 8.68 -9.08 17.47
CA GLU A 34 8.81 -7.63 17.61
C GLU A 34 10.28 -7.19 17.59
N ALA A 35 11.14 -7.86 18.36
CA ALA A 35 12.57 -7.54 18.46
C ALA A 35 13.31 -7.72 17.14
N VAL A 36 13.04 -8.83 16.43
CA VAL A 36 13.62 -9.11 15.12
C VAL A 36 13.14 -8.07 14.09
N ALA A 37 11.84 -7.81 14.02
CA ALA A 37 11.30 -6.79 13.12
C ALA A 37 11.93 -5.41 13.35
N GLU A 38 12.07 -4.99 14.61
CA GLU A 38 12.67 -3.70 14.97
C GLU A 38 14.17 -3.63 14.64
N ALA A 39 14.91 -4.72 14.81
CA ALA A 39 16.31 -4.78 14.43
C ALA A 39 16.52 -4.57 12.91
N TYR A 40 15.69 -5.21 12.08
CA TYR A 40 15.74 -5.00 10.63
C TYR A 40 15.21 -3.62 10.21
N GLU A 41 14.23 -3.04 10.91
CA GLU A 41 13.80 -1.65 10.70
C GLU A 41 14.96 -0.67 10.87
N LYS A 42 15.77 -0.85 11.93
CA LYS A 42 16.98 -0.04 12.18
C LYS A 42 18.07 -0.31 11.15
N ALA A 43 18.30 -1.57 10.78
CA ALA A 43 19.24 -1.92 9.75
C ALA A 43 18.89 -1.24 8.41
N TRP A 44 17.62 -1.19 8.04
CA TRP A 44 17.17 -0.47 6.85
C TRP A 44 17.46 1.04 6.92
N GLN A 45 17.23 1.68 8.06
CA GLN A 45 17.53 3.11 8.23
C GLN A 45 19.00 3.44 7.99
N GLY A 46 19.90 2.54 8.39
CA GLY A 46 21.35 2.67 8.22
C GLY A 46 21.94 1.92 7.01
N TRP A 47 21.10 1.27 6.17
CA TRP A 47 21.51 0.28 5.17
C TRP A 47 22.63 0.72 4.25
N ALA A 48 22.61 1.99 3.82
CA ALA A 48 23.63 2.53 2.93
C ALA A 48 25.08 2.41 3.46
N LYS A 49 25.24 2.47 4.79
CA LYS A 49 26.54 2.34 5.47
C LYS A 49 26.76 0.92 5.98
N LEU A 50 25.67 0.26 6.42
CA LEU A 50 25.73 -1.04 7.07
C LEU A 50 26.05 -2.16 6.09
N ARG A 51 25.51 -2.15 4.89
CA ARG A 51 25.73 -3.17 3.85
C ARG A 51 27.20 -3.38 3.46
N ALA A 52 28.04 -2.35 3.62
CA ALA A 52 29.47 -2.42 3.34
C ALA A 52 30.31 -2.95 4.52
N ARG A 53 29.66 -3.33 5.62
CA ARG A 53 30.30 -3.87 6.83
C ARG A 53 29.77 -5.28 7.09
N ASP A 54 29.47 -5.59 8.34
CA ASP A 54 28.80 -6.84 8.73
C ASP A 54 27.36 -6.55 9.17
N PRO A 55 26.38 -6.59 8.24
CA PRO A 55 24.99 -6.30 8.56
C PRO A 55 24.36 -7.39 9.44
N LEU A 56 24.84 -8.64 9.37
CA LEU A 56 24.28 -9.75 10.15
C LEU A 56 24.62 -9.62 11.63
N SER A 57 25.87 -9.32 11.96
CA SER A 57 26.28 -9.06 13.35
C SER A 57 25.51 -7.89 13.94
N TYR A 58 25.34 -6.81 13.18
CA TYR A 58 24.54 -5.67 13.61
C TYR A 58 23.09 -6.06 13.95
N VAL A 59 22.41 -6.80 13.07
CA VAL A 59 21.00 -7.18 13.29
C VAL A 59 20.88 -8.15 14.46
N ARG A 60 21.79 -9.12 14.61
CA ARG A 60 21.84 -10.00 15.78
C ARG A 60 21.94 -9.21 17.09
N GLY A 61 22.87 -8.26 17.15
CA GLY A 61 23.07 -7.42 18.33
C GLY A 61 21.86 -6.54 18.65
N GLU A 62 21.23 -5.94 17.64
CA GLU A 62 20.03 -5.12 17.82
C GLU A 62 18.81 -5.96 18.24
N ALA A 63 18.59 -7.14 17.66
CA ALA A 63 17.49 -8.02 18.03
C ALA A 63 17.60 -8.47 19.49
N SER A 64 18.79 -8.93 19.90
CA SER A 64 19.08 -9.29 21.29
C SER A 64 18.84 -8.12 22.26
N ARG A 65 19.32 -6.93 21.92
CA ARG A 65 19.13 -5.72 22.72
C ARG A 65 17.64 -5.37 22.88
N HIS A 66 16.86 -5.44 21.80
CA HIS A 66 15.42 -5.18 21.83
C HIS A 66 14.67 -6.22 22.65
N ALA A 67 14.96 -7.51 22.47
CA ALA A 67 14.36 -8.59 23.24
C ALA A 67 14.59 -8.40 24.75
N ARG A 68 15.81 -8.01 25.15
CA ARG A 68 16.15 -7.73 26.55
C ARG A 68 15.37 -6.55 27.12
N ILE A 69 15.24 -5.43 26.38
CA ILE A 69 14.49 -4.25 26.82
C ILE A 69 13.00 -4.57 26.97
N ALA A 70 12.40 -5.20 25.93
CA ALA A 70 10.98 -5.53 25.94
C ALA A 70 10.60 -6.45 27.10
N ARG A 71 11.49 -7.38 27.47
CA ARG A 71 11.31 -8.27 28.62
C ARG A 71 11.36 -7.53 29.96
N GLY A 72 12.30 -6.59 30.12
CA GLY A 72 12.42 -5.77 31.35
C GLY A 72 11.21 -4.89 31.64
N THR A 73 10.46 -4.51 30.61
CA THR A 73 9.27 -3.64 30.71
C THR A 73 7.95 -4.40 30.90
N ARG A 74 7.92 -5.73 30.71
CA ARG A 74 6.70 -6.54 30.76
C ARG A 74 6.83 -7.80 31.64
N PRO A 75 7.14 -7.69 32.94
CA PRO A 75 7.45 -8.86 33.80
C PRO A 75 6.26 -9.81 34.05
N TRP A 76 5.02 -9.36 33.85
CA TRP A 76 3.79 -10.11 34.14
C TRP A 76 3.19 -10.90 32.98
N ARG A 77 3.69 -10.77 31.75
CA ARG A 77 3.25 -11.57 30.61
C ARG A 77 3.97 -12.92 30.51
N ARG A 78 4.16 -13.61 31.62
CA ARG A 78 4.50 -15.03 31.64
C ARG A 78 3.23 -15.82 31.34
N ARG A 79 2.77 -15.87 30.10
CA ARG A 79 1.85 -16.91 29.67
C ARG A 79 2.68 -18.14 29.40
N HIS A 80 2.44 -19.19 30.22
CA HIS A 80 2.90 -20.53 29.95
C HIS A 80 2.26 -21.00 28.65
N GLU A 81 3.01 -20.99 27.56
CA GLU A 81 2.74 -21.89 26.45
C GLU A 81 3.21 -23.26 26.91
N GLU A 82 2.42 -24.30 26.69
CA GLU A 82 2.75 -25.71 27.01
C GLU A 82 3.85 -26.22 26.06
N ASP A 83 5.06 -25.71 26.20
CA ASP A 83 6.21 -26.13 25.41
C ASP A 83 7.14 -26.99 26.31
N SER A 84 7.50 -28.17 25.80
CA SER A 84 8.35 -29.17 26.45
C SER A 84 9.75 -28.69 26.84
N ASP A 85 10.15 -27.48 26.42
CA ASP A 85 11.48 -26.90 26.64
C ASP A 85 11.50 -25.70 27.59
N LEU A 86 10.41 -25.49 28.35
CA LEU A 86 10.32 -24.40 29.32
C LEU A 86 11.50 -24.41 30.31
N ALA A 87 11.86 -25.57 30.82
CA ALA A 87 12.99 -25.74 31.77
C ALA A 87 14.34 -25.33 31.16
N LEU A 88 14.58 -25.61 29.87
CA LEU A 88 15.76 -25.17 29.16
C LEU A 88 15.82 -23.64 29.01
N ILE A 89 14.70 -23.04 28.62
CA ILE A 89 14.60 -21.58 28.48
C ILE A 89 14.78 -20.91 29.85
N GLU A 90 14.21 -21.44 30.92
CA GLU A 90 14.37 -20.93 32.26
C GLU A 90 15.85 -21.03 32.73
N ALA A 91 16.51 -22.18 32.55
CA ALA A 91 17.92 -22.35 32.89
C ALA A 91 18.81 -21.38 32.10
N LEU A 92 18.58 -21.21 30.79
CA LEU A 92 19.28 -20.20 30.00
C LEU A 92 19.10 -18.79 30.53
N GLN A 93 17.92 -18.49 31.07
CA GLN A 93 17.58 -17.15 31.55
C GLN A 93 18.18 -16.84 32.92
N GLU A 94 18.53 -17.83 33.69
CA GLU A 94 19.28 -17.67 34.95
C GLU A 94 20.73 -17.33 34.70
N LEU A 95 21.31 -17.73 33.54
CA LEU A 95 22.65 -17.35 33.17
C LEU A 95 22.82 -15.83 33.01
N PRO A 96 23.98 -15.26 33.36
CA PRO A 96 24.37 -13.93 32.99
C PRO A 96 24.23 -13.71 31.49
N TYR A 97 23.85 -12.49 31.09
CA TYR A 97 23.56 -12.17 29.67
C TYR A 97 24.72 -12.57 28.72
N ARG A 98 25.97 -12.31 29.12
CA ARG A 98 27.14 -12.60 28.28
C ARG A 98 27.34 -14.12 28.12
N SER A 99 27.30 -14.86 29.20
CA SER A 99 27.47 -16.32 29.23
C SER A 99 26.37 -17.00 28.43
N ARG A 100 25.10 -16.64 28.65
CA ARG A 100 23.95 -17.13 27.87
C ARG A 100 24.12 -16.86 26.36
N ARG A 101 24.52 -15.64 26.01
CA ARG A 101 24.66 -15.26 24.60
C ARG A 101 25.83 -16.01 23.93
N LEU A 102 26.93 -16.26 24.63
CA LEU A 102 28.02 -17.07 24.12
C LEU A 102 27.56 -18.48 23.75
N ILE A 103 26.85 -19.16 24.64
CA ILE A 103 26.31 -20.51 24.40
C ILE A 103 25.37 -20.50 23.17
N ILE A 104 24.44 -19.57 23.11
CA ILE A 104 23.47 -19.47 21.99
C ILE A 104 24.20 -19.20 20.66
N LEU A 105 25.19 -18.29 20.65
CA LEU A 105 25.94 -17.97 19.43
C LEU A 105 26.83 -19.12 18.96
N GLN A 106 27.39 -19.92 19.86
CA GLN A 106 28.19 -21.09 19.48
C GLN A 106 27.29 -22.22 18.98
N THR A 107 26.22 -22.56 19.71
CA THR A 107 25.38 -23.73 19.39
C THR A 107 24.42 -23.46 18.23
N LEU A 108 23.60 -22.37 18.30
CA LEU A 108 22.62 -22.05 17.27
C LEU A 108 23.17 -21.11 16.21
N GLY A 109 24.13 -20.28 16.57
CA GLY A 109 24.76 -19.33 15.69
C GLY A 109 25.89 -19.88 14.85
N GLU A 110 26.36 -21.10 15.18
CA GLU A 110 27.51 -21.77 14.53
C GLU A 110 28.76 -20.87 14.48
N LEU A 111 28.91 -19.96 15.46
CA LEU A 111 30.05 -19.08 15.52
C LEU A 111 31.19 -19.76 16.33
N ASP A 112 32.40 -19.60 15.84
CA ASP A 112 33.56 -19.92 16.68
C ASP A 112 33.63 -19.01 17.91
N LEU A 113 34.35 -19.45 18.95
CA LEU A 113 34.40 -18.73 20.21
C LEU A 113 34.90 -17.29 20.04
N SER A 114 35.90 -17.06 19.17
CA SER A 114 36.44 -15.71 18.94
C SER A 114 35.41 -14.78 18.24
N ALA A 115 34.62 -15.32 17.31
CA ALA A 115 33.53 -14.55 16.68
C ALA A 115 32.40 -14.25 17.69
N ALA A 116 32.03 -15.22 18.52
CA ALA A 116 31.04 -15.03 19.59
C ALA A 116 31.55 -14.03 20.65
N ALA A 117 32.80 -14.08 21.04
CA ALA A 117 33.43 -13.12 21.96
C ALA A 117 33.40 -11.69 21.43
N ARG A 118 33.69 -11.50 20.13
CA ARG A 118 33.55 -10.18 19.45
C ARG A 118 32.12 -9.67 19.44
N ASP A 119 31.14 -10.54 19.23
CA ASP A 119 29.70 -10.17 19.23
C ASP A 119 29.25 -9.71 20.63
N VAL A 120 29.80 -10.29 21.69
CA VAL A 120 29.51 -9.95 23.11
C VAL A 120 30.43 -8.86 23.66
N ALA A 121 31.43 -8.45 22.88
CA ALA A 121 32.46 -7.45 23.24
C ALA A 121 33.29 -7.79 24.48
N ILE A 122 33.83 -9.03 24.53
CA ILE A 122 34.77 -9.49 25.55
C ILE A 122 36.03 -10.08 24.89
N ALA A 123 37.10 -10.26 25.69
CA ALA A 123 38.34 -10.89 25.23
C ALA A 123 38.16 -12.42 25.08
N ASP A 124 38.88 -13.04 24.15
CA ASP A 124 38.78 -14.50 23.89
C ASP A 124 39.07 -15.34 25.16
N ALA A 125 40.04 -14.94 25.96
CA ALA A 125 40.35 -15.63 27.23
C ALA A 125 39.21 -15.53 28.25
N GLU A 126 38.51 -14.40 28.32
CA GLU A 126 37.34 -14.22 29.16
C GLU A 126 36.17 -15.05 28.63
N ALA A 127 36.00 -15.13 27.30
CA ALA A 127 34.97 -15.94 26.67
C ALA A 127 35.12 -17.44 26.95
N VAL A 128 36.36 -17.96 27.00
CA VAL A 128 36.60 -19.34 27.38
C VAL A 128 36.11 -19.62 28.81
N ALA A 129 36.48 -18.77 29.77
CA ALA A 129 36.08 -18.93 31.15
C ALA A 129 34.55 -18.81 31.32
N GLU A 130 33.94 -17.79 30.72
CA GLU A 130 32.49 -17.56 30.73
C GLU A 130 31.70 -18.73 30.13
N THR A 131 32.19 -19.30 29.01
CA THR A 131 31.54 -20.45 28.37
C THR A 131 31.64 -21.69 29.26
N GLN A 132 32.81 -21.96 29.88
CA GLN A 132 32.98 -23.09 30.77
C GLN A 132 32.06 -22.99 32.00
N HIS A 133 31.96 -21.82 32.62
CA HIS A 133 31.03 -21.60 33.72
C HIS A 133 29.57 -21.80 33.29
N ALA A 134 29.19 -21.24 32.16
CA ALA A 134 27.82 -21.38 31.64
C ALA A 134 27.43 -22.84 31.33
N VAL A 135 28.38 -23.62 30.80
CA VAL A 135 28.16 -25.07 30.57
C VAL A 135 27.93 -25.78 31.88
N THR A 136 28.79 -25.55 32.89
CA THR A 136 28.65 -26.17 34.21
C THR A 136 27.32 -25.80 34.88
N ASP A 137 26.93 -24.52 34.83
CA ASP A 137 25.68 -24.05 35.39
C ASP A 137 24.44 -24.69 34.71
N LEU A 138 24.47 -24.82 33.37
CA LEU A 138 23.40 -25.48 32.62
C LEU A 138 23.30 -26.97 32.91
N GLU A 139 24.42 -27.68 32.96
CA GLU A 139 24.47 -29.11 33.30
C GLU A 139 23.92 -29.35 34.71
N GLN A 140 24.26 -28.48 35.65
CA GLN A 140 23.78 -28.55 37.02
C GLN A 140 22.29 -28.24 37.13
N ALA A 141 21.82 -27.16 36.44
CA ALA A 141 20.43 -26.74 36.48
C ALA A 141 19.49 -27.75 35.83
N LEU A 142 19.91 -28.40 34.75
CA LEU A 142 19.08 -29.32 33.97
C LEU A 142 19.32 -30.81 34.35
N GLY A 143 20.40 -31.14 35.07
CA GLY A 143 20.77 -32.52 35.36
C GLY A 143 21.14 -33.32 34.08
N GLN A 144 21.61 -32.66 33.04
CA GLN A 144 21.88 -33.22 31.72
C GLN A 144 23.30 -32.87 31.26
N SER A 145 23.91 -33.71 30.43
CA SER A 145 25.20 -33.39 29.82
C SER A 145 25.06 -32.29 28.75
N ILE A 146 26.14 -31.55 28.51
CA ILE A 146 26.15 -30.45 27.52
C ILE A 146 25.67 -30.90 26.13
N GLY A 147 26.01 -32.10 25.66
CA GLY A 147 25.56 -32.63 24.38
C GLY A 147 24.05 -32.85 24.31
N GLN A 148 23.39 -33.17 25.43
CA GLN A 148 21.94 -33.24 25.53
C GLN A 148 21.31 -31.84 25.55
N VAL A 149 21.96 -30.89 26.24
CA VAL A 149 21.53 -29.49 26.26
C VAL A 149 21.64 -28.85 24.86
N GLU A 150 22.75 -29.09 24.15
CA GLU A 150 22.93 -28.64 22.76
C GLU A 150 21.86 -29.20 21.82
N SER A 151 21.57 -30.50 21.93
CA SER A 151 20.52 -31.15 21.13
C SER A 151 19.14 -30.52 21.36
N ARG A 152 18.81 -30.18 22.60
CA ARG A 152 17.56 -29.49 22.96
C ARG A 152 17.57 -28.04 22.49
N LEU A 153 18.71 -27.33 22.56
CA LEU A 153 18.85 -25.98 22.00
C LEU A 153 18.57 -25.97 20.49
N LEU A 154 19.13 -26.95 19.76
CA LEU A 154 18.83 -27.10 18.33
C LEU A 154 17.34 -27.36 18.07
N GLY A 155 16.67 -28.12 18.96
CA GLY A 155 15.21 -28.33 18.89
C GLY A 155 14.39 -27.04 19.00
N LEU A 156 14.87 -26.00 19.69
CA LEU A 156 14.18 -24.70 19.74
C LEU A 156 14.03 -24.03 18.36
N SER A 157 14.84 -24.44 17.37
CA SER A 157 14.71 -23.94 16.01
C SER A 157 13.35 -24.29 15.40
N GLU A 158 12.81 -25.49 15.64
CA GLU A 158 11.51 -25.93 15.12
C GLU A 158 10.36 -25.08 15.69
N ILE A 159 10.43 -24.70 16.96
CA ILE A 159 9.45 -23.82 17.60
C ILE A 159 9.53 -22.42 17.00
N SER A 160 10.74 -21.92 16.79
CA SER A 160 10.96 -20.57 16.28
C SER A 160 10.61 -20.44 14.78
N GLU A 161 10.58 -21.52 14.00
CA GLU A 161 10.11 -21.54 12.62
C GLU A 161 8.63 -21.17 12.49
N GLN A 162 7.83 -21.42 13.53
CA GLN A 162 6.41 -21.07 13.58
C GLN A 162 6.19 -19.58 13.85
N ILE A 163 7.21 -18.82 14.24
CA ILE A 163 7.10 -17.39 14.51
C ILE A 163 6.87 -16.63 13.22
N MET A 164 5.71 -15.97 13.12
CA MET A 164 5.36 -15.17 11.95
C MET A 164 6.08 -13.82 11.97
N LEU A 165 6.96 -13.60 11.00
CA LEU A 165 7.64 -12.33 10.79
C LEU A 165 6.94 -11.49 9.72
N PRO A 166 6.96 -10.15 9.83
CA PRO A 166 6.49 -9.28 8.77
C PRO A 166 7.38 -9.45 7.52
N SER A 167 6.84 -9.22 6.33
CA SER A 167 7.64 -9.23 5.10
C SER A 167 8.69 -8.10 5.09
N GLY A 168 9.82 -8.29 4.39
CA GLY A 168 10.86 -7.27 4.25
C GLY A 168 10.34 -5.93 3.75
N SER A 169 9.35 -5.95 2.85
CA SER A 169 8.66 -4.73 2.39
C SER A 169 7.90 -4.01 3.50
N ARG A 170 7.27 -4.74 4.42
CA ARG A 170 6.55 -4.16 5.57
C ARG A 170 7.51 -3.58 6.61
N VAL A 171 8.63 -4.25 6.84
CA VAL A 171 9.74 -3.75 7.69
C VAL A 171 10.26 -2.42 7.16
N ARG A 172 10.56 -2.33 5.85
CA ARG A 172 11.02 -1.09 5.22
C ARG A 172 9.99 0.04 5.28
N TYR A 173 8.71 -0.28 5.09
CA TYR A 173 7.62 0.70 5.19
C TYR A 173 7.54 1.31 6.59
N LYS A 174 7.58 0.49 7.63
CA LYS A 174 7.51 0.92 9.03
C LYS A 174 8.75 1.75 9.43
N ALA A 175 9.94 1.34 8.97
CA ALA A 175 11.18 2.09 9.18
C ALA A 175 11.14 3.50 8.56
N ARG A 176 10.56 3.66 7.36
CA ARG A 176 10.36 4.97 6.70
C ARG A 176 9.38 5.86 7.48
N GLY A 177 8.33 5.29 8.05
CA GLY A 177 7.38 6.02 8.89
C GLY A 177 8.03 6.60 10.15
N ARG A 178 8.86 5.82 10.84
CA ARG A 178 9.64 6.27 12.01
C ARG A 178 10.64 7.38 11.65
N SER A 179 11.37 7.24 10.56
CA SER A 179 12.32 8.27 10.09
C SER A 179 11.61 9.60 9.83
N ARG A 180 10.43 9.58 9.19
CA ARG A 180 9.63 10.79 8.94
C ARG A 180 9.14 11.44 10.22
N ARG A 181 8.69 10.67 11.22
CA ARG A 181 8.28 11.21 12.53
C ARG A 181 9.43 11.88 13.26
N ASN A 182 10.62 11.29 13.24
CA ASN A 182 11.81 11.87 13.87
C ASN A 182 12.25 13.17 13.19
N THR A 183 12.16 13.24 11.84
CA THR A 183 12.47 14.45 11.09
C THR A 183 11.44 15.56 11.36
N LEU A 184 10.14 15.21 11.41
CA LEU A 184 9.07 16.15 11.75
C LEU A 184 9.19 16.66 13.19
N GLY A 185 9.57 15.79 14.14
CA GLY A 185 9.85 16.19 15.52
C GLY A 185 11.02 17.18 15.64
N ALA A 186 12.09 16.94 14.89
CA ALA A 186 13.26 17.84 14.85
C ALA A 186 12.93 19.19 14.20
N VAL A 187 12.12 19.19 13.12
CA VAL A 187 11.64 20.42 12.47
C VAL A 187 10.68 21.19 13.37
N ALA A 188 9.76 20.50 14.07
CA ALA A 188 8.85 21.13 15.02
C ALA A 188 9.61 21.79 16.19
N ALA A 189 10.64 21.11 16.73
CA ALA A 189 11.50 21.68 17.77
C ALA A 189 12.27 22.91 17.30
N ALA A 190 12.76 22.91 16.06
CA ALA A 190 13.42 24.07 15.46
C ALA A 190 12.45 25.25 15.23
N CYS A 191 11.22 24.97 14.79
CA CYS A 191 10.18 25.99 14.60
C CYS A 191 9.75 26.63 15.94
N VAL A 192 9.62 25.84 17.01
CA VAL A 192 9.31 26.36 18.36
C VAL A 192 10.43 27.26 18.86
N GLY A 193 11.69 26.91 18.62
CA GLY A 193 12.84 27.75 18.98
C GLY A 193 12.85 29.12 18.29
N VAL A 194 12.49 29.15 16.99
CA VAL A 194 12.41 30.41 16.22
C VAL A 194 11.23 31.28 16.66
N VAL A 195 10.07 30.67 16.96
CA VAL A 195 8.89 31.40 17.44
C VAL A 195 9.13 31.96 18.84
N ALA A 196 9.80 31.22 19.75
CA ALA A 196 10.14 31.68 21.08
C ALA A 196 11.13 32.87 21.06
N ALA A 197 12.10 32.84 20.12
CA ALA A 197 13.04 33.96 19.93
C ALA A 197 12.36 35.20 19.30
N GLY A 198 11.34 35.02 18.46
CA GLY A 198 10.57 36.11 17.84
C GLY A 198 9.63 36.83 18.80
N LEU A 199 9.12 36.14 19.83
CA LEU A 199 8.20 36.72 20.83
C LEU A 199 8.87 37.62 21.87
N LEU A 200 10.20 37.59 21.97
CA LEU A 200 10.96 38.44 22.88
C LEU A 200 11.27 39.85 22.33
N VAL A 201 10.91 40.16 21.08
CA VAL A 201 11.25 41.42 20.42
C VAL A 201 10.03 42.21 19.91
N ALA A 202 8.80 41.77 20.19
CA ALA A 202 7.60 42.52 19.76
C ALA A 202 7.16 43.56 20.79
N PRO A 203 7.03 44.87 20.41
CA PRO A 203 6.51 45.89 21.29
C PRO A 203 5.00 45.66 21.55
N THR A 204 4.59 45.74 22.81
CA THR A 204 3.20 45.63 23.23
C THR A 204 2.36 46.78 22.65
N ALA A 205 1.45 46.47 21.75
CA ALA A 205 0.39 47.39 21.33
C ALA A 205 -0.78 47.36 22.36
N PRO A 206 -1.40 48.48 22.69
CA PRO A 206 -2.51 48.50 23.64
C PRO A 206 -3.78 47.86 23.04
N LEU A 207 -4.43 47.02 23.82
CA LEU A 207 -5.70 46.37 23.47
C LEU A 207 -6.79 47.43 23.19
N SER A 208 -7.54 47.25 22.12
CA SER A 208 -8.65 48.13 21.74
C SER A 208 -9.85 47.95 22.70
N GLN A 209 -10.57 49.02 22.95
CA GLN A 209 -11.73 49.06 23.89
C GLN A 209 -12.90 48.13 23.48
N ALA A 210 -12.87 47.54 22.29
CA ALA A 210 -13.91 46.58 21.82
C ALA A 210 -13.86 45.24 22.58
N GLU A 211 -12.70 44.79 23.05
CA GLU A 211 -12.56 43.50 23.74
C GLU A 211 -12.99 43.57 25.23
N ALA A 212 -13.13 44.76 25.79
CA ALA A 212 -13.56 44.93 27.18
C ALA A 212 -15.08 44.87 27.36
N GLN A 213 -15.85 45.06 26.29
CA GLN A 213 -17.33 45.09 26.36
C GLN A 213 -17.98 43.70 26.26
N GLU A 214 -17.23 42.69 25.79
CA GLU A 214 -17.75 41.32 25.63
C GLU A 214 -17.70 40.48 26.93
N ARG A 215 -16.98 40.93 27.94
CA ARG A 215 -16.87 40.24 29.25
C ARG A 215 -18.04 40.49 30.21
N ASN A 216 -19.01 41.35 29.88
CA ASN A 216 -20.10 41.71 30.79
C ASN A 216 -21.49 41.15 30.41
N ARG A 217 -21.57 40.17 29.49
CA ARG A 217 -22.78 39.38 29.29
C ARG A 217 -22.73 38.10 30.11
N VAL A 218 -23.00 38.25 31.39
CA VAL A 218 -23.35 37.10 32.25
C VAL A 218 -24.84 36.82 32.05
N GLY A 219 -25.17 35.64 31.60
CA GLY A 219 -26.47 35.05 31.81
C GLY A 219 -27.30 34.71 30.60
N GLU A 220 -26.77 33.84 29.74
CA GLU A 220 -27.58 32.79 29.08
C GLU A 220 -26.65 31.61 28.87
N ARG A 221 -26.96 30.46 29.52
CA ARG A 221 -26.32 29.21 29.19
C ARG A 221 -26.56 28.96 27.69
N PRO A 222 -25.53 28.86 26.85
CA PRO A 222 -25.73 28.39 25.50
C PRO A 222 -26.34 26.99 25.61
N VAL A 223 -27.51 26.79 25.03
CA VAL A 223 -27.96 25.45 24.64
C VAL A 223 -26.80 24.90 23.84
N ALA A 224 -26.19 23.81 24.31
CA ALA A 224 -25.06 23.20 23.65
C ALA A 224 -25.48 22.94 22.20
N SER A 225 -24.95 23.71 21.27
CA SER A 225 -25.18 23.48 19.84
C SER A 225 -24.61 22.10 19.55
N ALA A 226 -25.47 21.17 19.12
CA ALA A 226 -25.06 19.80 18.79
C ALA A 226 -23.87 19.83 17.85
N ARG A 227 -22.81 19.08 18.18
CA ARG A 227 -21.62 19.02 17.33
C ARG A 227 -21.99 18.42 15.97
N PRO A 228 -21.36 18.86 14.86
CA PRO A 228 -21.54 18.20 13.58
C PRO A 228 -21.29 16.69 13.71
N GLY A 229 -22.24 15.88 13.22
CA GLY A 229 -22.19 14.42 13.32
C GLY A 229 -23.01 13.80 14.46
N ASP A 230 -23.35 14.53 15.54
CA ASP A 230 -24.08 13.96 16.68
C ASP A 230 -25.47 13.41 16.28
N ALA A 231 -26.16 14.07 15.35
CA ALA A 231 -27.46 13.64 14.85
C ALA A 231 -27.41 12.53 13.77
N VAL A 232 -26.22 12.05 13.38
CA VAL A 232 -26.09 10.89 12.49
C VAL A 232 -26.40 9.62 13.28
N THR A 233 -27.34 8.83 12.77
CA THR A 233 -27.80 7.59 13.40
C THR A 233 -28.00 6.50 12.34
N GLY A 234 -28.35 5.28 12.73
CA GLY A 234 -28.70 4.21 11.79
C GLY A 234 -29.87 4.55 10.84
N ARG A 235 -30.70 5.56 11.17
CA ARG A 235 -31.74 6.10 10.26
C ARG A 235 -31.18 6.94 9.12
N SER A 236 -29.92 7.35 9.23
CA SER A 236 -29.18 8.05 8.17
C SER A 236 -28.66 7.12 7.06
N LEU A 237 -28.80 5.81 7.23
CA LEU A 237 -28.53 4.82 6.19
C LEU A 237 -29.71 4.69 5.24
N MET A 238 -29.45 4.40 3.96
CA MET A 238 -30.48 4.06 2.97
C MET A 238 -31.31 2.88 3.45
N ASN A 239 -32.58 2.82 3.05
CA ASN A 239 -33.43 1.66 3.16
C ASN A 239 -33.41 0.81 1.87
N ALA A 240 -34.11 -0.32 1.84
CA ALA A 240 -34.14 -1.21 0.69
C ALA A 240 -34.75 -0.55 -0.57
N ALA A 241 -35.77 0.31 -0.42
CA ALA A 241 -36.37 1.03 -1.55
C ALA A 241 -35.44 2.09 -2.15
N GLU A 242 -34.52 2.66 -1.37
CA GLU A 242 -33.48 3.55 -1.85
C GLU A 242 -32.34 2.79 -2.54
N ALA A 243 -32.01 1.58 -2.05
CA ALA A 243 -31.02 0.68 -2.64
C ALA A 243 -31.52 0.12 -4.00
N SER A 244 -32.84 -0.08 -4.18
CA SER A 244 -33.43 -0.57 -5.44
C SER A 244 -33.16 0.34 -6.65
N ARG A 245 -32.75 1.59 -6.43
CA ARG A 245 -32.28 2.47 -7.52
C ARG A 245 -31.02 1.98 -8.23
N LEU A 246 -30.24 1.10 -7.60
CA LEU A 246 -29.07 0.46 -8.21
C LEU A 246 -29.47 -0.44 -9.37
N ASP A 247 -30.48 -1.27 -9.13
CA ASP A 247 -31.15 -2.07 -10.14
C ASP A 247 -32.65 -2.17 -9.81
N PRO A 248 -33.52 -1.38 -10.51
CA PRO A 248 -34.97 -1.38 -10.27
C PRO A 248 -35.69 -2.63 -10.78
N SER A 249 -35.01 -3.52 -11.50
CA SER A 249 -35.61 -4.77 -12.01
C SER A 249 -35.71 -5.86 -10.95
N HIS A 250 -35.08 -5.66 -9.77
CA HIS A 250 -35.06 -6.63 -8.67
C HIS A 250 -35.59 -6.04 -7.37
N ASP A 251 -36.18 -6.91 -6.55
CA ASP A 251 -36.57 -6.57 -5.19
C ASP A 251 -35.35 -6.65 -4.27
N TRP A 252 -35.06 -5.57 -3.58
CA TRP A 252 -33.95 -5.48 -2.64
C TRP A 252 -34.43 -5.62 -1.20
N THR A 253 -33.65 -6.35 -0.40
CA THR A 253 -33.89 -6.54 1.03
C THR A 253 -32.69 -6.10 1.86
N THR A 254 -32.95 -5.63 3.08
CA THR A 254 -31.88 -5.37 4.06
C THR A 254 -31.50 -6.68 4.74
N VAL A 255 -30.24 -7.07 4.64
CA VAL A 255 -29.69 -8.28 5.25
C VAL A 255 -29.24 -8.02 6.68
N SER A 256 -28.46 -6.97 6.86
CA SER A 256 -27.89 -6.62 8.15
C SER A 256 -27.77 -5.11 8.35
N THR A 257 -27.74 -4.69 9.62
CA THR A 257 -27.41 -3.33 10.02
C THR A 257 -26.56 -3.39 11.29
N SER A 258 -25.43 -2.74 11.31
CA SER A 258 -24.56 -2.62 12.48
C SER A 258 -24.13 -1.16 12.70
N SER A 259 -23.86 -0.80 13.96
CA SER A 259 -23.36 0.51 14.36
C SER A 259 -22.38 0.36 15.50
N GLU A 260 -21.37 1.23 15.52
CA GLU A 260 -20.43 1.38 16.62
C GLU A 260 -20.30 2.88 16.94
N GLU A 261 -20.40 3.24 18.21
CA GLU A 261 -20.19 4.59 18.73
C GLU A 261 -19.01 4.54 19.71
N ALA A 262 -18.10 5.50 19.62
CA ALA A 262 -17.01 5.61 20.58
C ALA A 262 -17.55 6.22 21.88
N ASP A 263 -17.37 5.52 23.00
CA ASP A 263 -17.72 6.05 24.32
C ASP A 263 -16.84 7.25 24.64
N GLU A 264 -17.46 8.37 25.05
CA GLU A 264 -16.76 9.63 25.35
C GLU A 264 -15.84 9.53 26.59
N ASP A 265 -16.02 8.53 27.44
CA ASP A 265 -15.30 8.36 28.73
C ASP A 265 -14.05 7.47 28.66
N GLU A 266 -13.80 6.74 27.56
CA GLU A 266 -12.59 5.91 27.41
C GLU A 266 -11.47 6.70 26.71
N SER A 267 -10.74 7.51 27.47
CA SER A 267 -9.51 8.20 27.01
C SER A 267 -8.27 7.30 26.94
N GLU A 268 -8.42 5.99 26.87
CA GLU A 268 -7.30 5.07 26.72
C GLU A 268 -7.10 4.71 25.23
N ALA A 269 -5.92 5.04 24.71
CA ALA A 269 -5.46 4.87 23.33
C ALA A 269 -5.48 3.41 22.78
N GLY A 270 -6.13 2.51 23.49
CA GLY A 270 -6.21 1.08 23.14
C GLY A 270 -7.58 0.62 22.59
N SER A 271 -8.66 1.38 22.79
CA SER A 271 -10.01 0.96 22.36
C SER A 271 -10.34 1.41 20.92
N THR A 272 -9.81 2.55 20.50
CA THR A 272 -10.04 3.15 19.18
C THR A 272 -9.36 2.40 18.02
N GLU A 273 -8.26 1.71 18.27
CA GLU A 273 -7.61 0.85 17.26
C GLU A 273 -8.44 -0.41 16.96
N ARG A 274 -9.19 -0.92 17.94
CA ARG A 274 -10.07 -2.08 17.79
C ARG A 274 -11.33 -1.80 16.97
N ALA A 275 -11.96 -0.64 17.12
CA ALA A 275 -13.15 -0.25 16.35
C ALA A 275 -12.81 -0.05 14.86
N ALA A 276 -11.61 0.41 14.53
CA ALA A 276 -11.13 0.56 13.15
C ALA A 276 -10.73 -0.79 12.50
N GLU A 277 -10.48 -1.84 13.27
CA GLU A 277 -10.13 -3.19 12.81
C GLU A 277 -11.35 -4.13 12.73
N SER A 278 -12.49 -3.78 13.33
CA SER A 278 -13.69 -4.60 13.36
C SER A 278 -14.38 -4.64 11.98
N GLY A 279 -14.40 -5.81 11.39
CA GLY A 279 -15.13 -6.14 10.18
C GLY A 279 -14.29 -6.38 8.93
N ALA A 280 -14.82 -7.27 8.06
CA ALA A 280 -14.17 -7.60 6.80
C ALA A 280 -14.06 -6.39 5.87
N PRO A 281 -12.97 -6.25 5.09
CA PRO A 281 -12.84 -5.21 4.08
C PRO A 281 -14.01 -5.21 3.09
N LEU A 282 -14.48 -4.03 2.68
CA LEU A 282 -15.61 -3.89 1.75
C LEU A 282 -15.28 -4.45 0.35
N THR A 283 -14.02 -4.40 -0.04
CA THR A 283 -13.52 -4.90 -1.33
C THR A 283 -12.10 -5.41 -1.17
N SER A 284 -11.64 -6.18 -2.13
CA SER A 284 -10.27 -6.68 -2.17
C SER A 284 -9.19 -5.57 -2.23
N CYS A 285 -9.53 -4.36 -2.70
CA CYS A 285 -8.61 -3.21 -2.74
C CYS A 285 -8.56 -2.42 -1.43
N ALA A 286 -9.54 -2.58 -0.55
CA ALA A 286 -9.56 -1.91 0.75
C ALA A 286 -8.83 -2.77 1.79
N PRO A 287 -7.83 -2.26 2.51
CA PRO A 287 -7.16 -3.04 3.55
C PRO A 287 -7.99 -3.21 4.82
N ARG A 288 -9.02 -2.39 5.00
CA ARG A 288 -9.95 -2.41 6.14
C ARG A 288 -11.30 -1.81 5.75
N ARG A 289 -12.32 -2.00 6.59
CA ARG A 289 -13.69 -1.52 6.33
C ARG A 289 -13.78 -0.01 6.36
N PHE A 290 -13.21 0.63 7.37
CA PHE A 290 -13.27 2.07 7.60
C PHE A 290 -11.98 2.79 7.18
N ALA A 291 -12.09 3.97 6.59
CA ALA A 291 -10.95 4.78 6.20
C ALA A 291 -10.59 5.84 7.27
N THR A 292 -11.52 6.23 8.11
CA THR A 292 -11.27 7.07 9.28
C THR A 292 -10.44 6.30 10.29
N ASN A 293 -9.34 6.88 10.80
CA ASN A 293 -8.49 6.20 11.79
C ASN A 293 -9.15 6.12 13.17
N ASP A 294 -10.01 7.09 13.46
CA ASP A 294 -10.62 7.31 14.75
C ASP A 294 -12.03 7.89 14.51
N PRO A 295 -12.99 7.06 14.04
CA PRO A 295 -14.35 7.48 13.82
C PRO A 295 -15.06 7.63 15.19
N THR A 296 -15.86 8.67 15.33
CA THR A 296 -16.74 8.83 16.49
C THR A 296 -17.96 7.91 16.41
N LYS A 297 -18.44 7.66 15.18
CA LYS A 297 -19.53 6.72 14.90
C LYS A 297 -19.31 6.05 13.56
N THR A 298 -19.69 4.79 13.46
CA THR A 298 -19.75 4.04 12.21
C THR A 298 -21.09 3.33 12.07
N PHE A 299 -21.60 3.28 10.86
CA PHE A 299 -22.84 2.59 10.53
C PHE A 299 -22.64 1.81 9.24
N VAL A 300 -23.12 0.57 9.21
CA VAL A 300 -23.06 -0.31 8.04
C VAL A 300 -24.42 -0.93 7.80
N ARG A 301 -24.87 -0.94 6.56
CA ARG A 301 -26.07 -1.68 6.13
C ARG A 301 -25.79 -2.43 4.85
N GLU A 302 -26.16 -3.69 4.86
CA GLU A 302 -25.99 -4.63 3.77
C GLU A 302 -27.32 -4.94 3.12
N PHE A 303 -27.33 -5.03 1.79
CA PHE A 303 -28.50 -5.29 0.97
C PHE A 303 -28.21 -6.43 0.00
N GLU A 304 -29.24 -7.20 -0.33
CA GLU A 304 -29.21 -8.24 -1.37
C GLU A 304 -30.41 -8.07 -2.30
N ALA A 305 -30.20 -8.31 -3.60
CA ALA A 305 -31.26 -8.44 -4.56
C ALA A 305 -31.85 -9.85 -4.50
N TYR A 306 -33.16 -9.97 -4.39
CA TYR A 306 -33.82 -11.28 -4.24
C TYR A 306 -33.62 -12.16 -5.49
N GLY A 307 -33.05 -13.36 -5.27
CA GLY A 307 -32.85 -14.35 -6.34
C GLY A 307 -31.68 -14.08 -7.29
N GLU A 308 -30.91 -12.99 -7.09
CA GLU A 308 -29.80 -12.62 -7.95
C GLU A 308 -28.49 -12.51 -7.16
N PRO A 309 -27.33 -12.73 -7.81
CA PRO A 309 -26.02 -12.62 -7.15
C PRO A 309 -25.56 -11.13 -7.06
N GLU A 310 -26.49 -10.26 -6.68
CA GLU A 310 -26.23 -8.83 -6.50
C GLU A 310 -26.29 -8.44 -5.03
N GLN A 311 -25.30 -7.69 -4.61
CA GLN A 311 -25.17 -7.21 -3.24
C GLN A 311 -24.77 -5.74 -3.23
N ALA A 312 -25.28 -5.00 -2.25
CA ALA A 312 -24.84 -3.65 -1.99
C ALA A 312 -24.56 -3.46 -0.49
N VAL A 313 -23.60 -2.58 -0.19
CA VAL A 313 -23.27 -2.20 1.17
C VAL A 313 -23.14 -0.69 1.23
N GLN A 314 -23.82 -0.08 2.21
CA GLN A 314 -23.59 1.31 2.58
C GLN A 314 -22.80 1.36 3.90
N VAL A 315 -21.81 2.24 3.95
CA VAL A 315 -21.07 2.59 5.15
C VAL A 315 -21.11 4.09 5.37
N LEU A 316 -21.43 4.52 6.58
CA LEU A 316 -21.24 5.89 7.05
C LEU A 316 -20.14 5.90 8.11
N GLU A 317 -19.19 6.82 7.97
CA GLU A 317 -18.14 7.09 8.94
C GLU A 317 -18.26 8.55 9.40
N VAL A 318 -18.42 8.78 10.69
CA VAL A 318 -18.40 10.11 11.29
C VAL A 318 -17.03 10.35 11.89
N ALA A 319 -16.31 11.32 11.40
CA ALA A 319 -15.00 11.72 11.89
C ALA A 319 -15.11 12.80 12.97
N ARG A 320 -14.13 12.93 13.83
CA ARG A 320 -14.08 13.98 14.89
C ARG A 320 -14.12 15.40 14.33
N ASN A 321 -13.62 15.61 13.13
CA ASN A 321 -13.58 16.90 12.46
C ASN A 321 -13.50 16.76 10.94
N VAL A 322 -13.72 17.87 10.24
CA VAL A 322 -13.73 17.93 8.76
C VAL A 322 -12.39 17.50 8.15
N SER A 323 -11.26 17.86 8.76
CA SER A 323 -9.93 17.48 8.26
C SER A 323 -9.74 15.95 8.29
N SER A 324 -10.12 15.31 9.39
CA SER A 324 -10.08 13.85 9.53
C SER A 324 -10.97 13.15 8.52
N ALA A 325 -12.18 13.70 8.24
CA ALA A 325 -13.07 13.18 7.20
C ALA A 325 -12.48 13.32 5.79
N GLN A 326 -11.87 14.47 5.48
CA GLN A 326 -11.17 14.69 4.21
C GLN A 326 -9.98 13.75 4.02
N ASP A 327 -9.23 13.50 5.07
CA ASP A 327 -8.07 12.60 5.01
C ASP A 327 -8.51 11.14 4.87
N ALA A 328 -9.63 10.74 5.47
CA ALA A 328 -10.26 9.44 5.27
C ALA A 328 -10.72 9.27 3.81
N TYR A 329 -11.38 10.28 3.22
CA TYR A 329 -11.76 10.30 1.81
C TYR A 329 -10.53 10.11 0.89
N LYS A 330 -9.47 10.90 1.08
CA LYS A 330 -8.22 10.81 0.29
C LYS A 330 -7.55 9.44 0.45
N ARG A 331 -7.53 8.91 1.68
CA ARG A 331 -6.97 7.60 1.99
C ARG A 331 -7.73 6.49 1.28
N ARG A 332 -9.06 6.53 1.31
CA ARG A 332 -9.91 5.57 0.59
C ARG A 332 -9.65 5.62 -0.92
N LEU A 333 -9.60 6.82 -1.50
CA LEU A 333 -9.26 7.00 -2.91
C LEU A 333 -7.89 6.38 -3.25
N GLN A 334 -6.92 6.55 -2.35
CA GLN A 334 -5.57 6.03 -2.52
C GLN A 334 -5.51 4.48 -2.48
N TRP A 335 -6.35 3.82 -1.67
CA TRP A 335 -6.44 2.36 -1.64
C TRP A 335 -6.78 1.78 -3.01
N TYR A 336 -7.73 2.40 -3.70
CA TYR A 336 -8.13 1.98 -5.05
C TYR A 336 -7.13 2.41 -6.13
N ALA A 337 -6.57 3.61 -6.01
CA ALA A 337 -5.59 4.11 -6.97
C ALA A 337 -4.30 3.26 -7.00
N ASP A 338 -3.86 2.77 -5.84
CA ASP A 338 -2.66 1.93 -5.66
C ASP A 338 -2.98 0.44 -5.48
N CYS A 339 -4.22 0.02 -5.80
CA CYS A 339 -4.63 -1.37 -5.66
C CYS A 339 -3.71 -2.29 -6.47
N SER A 340 -3.11 -3.28 -5.80
CA SER A 340 -2.21 -4.26 -6.39
C SER A 340 -2.69 -5.70 -6.20
N VAL A 341 -4.00 -5.89 -6.01
CA VAL A 341 -4.60 -7.21 -5.88
C VAL A 341 -4.54 -7.93 -7.24
N PRO A 342 -4.12 -9.21 -7.27
CA PRO A 342 -4.08 -9.98 -8.50
C PRO A 342 -5.44 -10.01 -9.22
N ARG A 343 -5.43 -9.88 -10.54
CA ARG A 343 -6.62 -9.98 -11.41
C ARG A 343 -7.71 -8.93 -11.17
N VAL A 344 -7.45 -7.89 -10.36
CA VAL A 344 -8.33 -6.73 -10.19
C VAL A 344 -7.90 -5.62 -11.14
N GLN A 345 -8.84 -5.07 -11.88
CA GLN A 345 -8.60 -4.00 -12.85
C GLN A 345 -9.63 -2.89 -12.68
N MET A 346 -9.16 -1.65 -12.63
CA MET A 346 -10.03 -0.46 -12.65
C MET A 346 -10.51 -0.20 -14.08
N SER A 347 -11.82 -0.27 -14.32
CA SER A 347 -12.41 -0.10 -15.64
C SER A 347 -12.81 1.35 -15.94
N SER A 348 -13.21 2.13 -14.93
CA SER A 348 -13.52 3.56 -15.10
C SER A 348 -13.48 4.30 -13.77
N ALA A 349 -13.37 5.61 -13.86
CA ALA A 349 -13.60 6.56 -12.77
C ALA A 349 -14.61 7.62 -13.21
N ALA A 350 -15.41 8.09 -12.27
CA ALA A 350 -16.40 9.15 -12.48
C ALA A 350 -16.53 10.00 -11.22
N THR A 351 -17.19 11.14 -11.36
CA THR A 351 -17.54 12.05 -10.27
C THR A 351 -18.97 12.53 -10.44
N ILE A 352 -19.54 13.17 -9.43
CA ILE A 352 -20.83 13.86 -9.54
C ILE A 352 -20.56 15.29 -10.02
N ALA A 353 -21.03 15.61 -11.20
CA ALA A 353 -20.84 16.92 -11.80
C ALA A 353 -21.63 18.00 -11.04
N GLY A 354 -20.97 19.11 -10.69
CA GLY A 354 -21.58 20.18 -9.91
C GLY A 354 -21.84 19.82 -8.45
N ALA A 355 -21.22 18.76 -7.93
CA ALA A 355 -21.31 18.42 -6.52
C ALA A 355 -20.63 19.51 -5.66
N ALA A 356 -21.31 19.93 -4.59
CA ALA A 356 -20.75 20.85 -3.59
C ALA A 356 -19.70 20.16 -2.70
N SER A 357 -19.70 18.83 -2.70
CA SER A 357 -18.81 17.96 -1.90
C SER A 357 -18.01 17.02 -2.79
N PRO A 358 -16.79 16.60 -2.39
CA PRO A 358 -16.04 15.62 -3.13
C PRO A 358 -16.79 14.30 -3.28
N ALA A 359 -16.94 13.82 -4.51
CA ALA A 359 -17.59 12.56 -4.83
C ALA A 359 -16.79 11.81 -5.90
N THR A 360 -16.56 10.53 -5.69
CA THR A 360 -15.86 9.66 -6.64
C THR A 360 -16.61 8.35 -6.80
N ILE A 361 -16.73 7.90 -8.03
CA ILE A 361 -17.27 6.58 -8.38
C ILE A 361 -16.18 5.82 -9.14
N LEU A 362 -15.84 4.64 -8.69
CA LEU A 362 -14.87 3.76 -9.32
C LEU A 362 -15.54 2.46 -9.73
N ARG A 363 -15.25 2.00 -10.94
CA ARG A 363 -15.68 0.69 -11.39
C ARG A 363 -14.47 -0.21 -11.53
N LEU A 364 -14.50 -1.36 -10.85
CA LEU A 364 -13.46 -2.36 -10.88
C LEU A 364 -14.02 -3.67 -11.44
N ARG A 365 -13.15 -4.44 -12.06
CA ARG A 365 -13.43 -5.79 -12.53
C ARG A 365 -12.50 -6.76 -11.83
N GLU A 366 -13.06 -7.70 -11.09
CA GLU A 366 -12.35 -8.84 -10.55
C GLU A 366 -12.46 -10.00 -11.53
N ASN A 367 -11.35 -10.34 -12.18
CA ASN A 367 -11.32 -11.36 -13.24
C ASN A 367 -11.16 -12.76 -12.63
N GLY A 368 -12.14 -13.19 -11.84
CA GLY A 368 -12.25 -14.52 -11.25
C GLY A 368 -13.14 -15.47 -12.07
N SER A 369 -13.62 -16.52 -11.42
CA SER A 369 -14.66 -17.40 -11.91
C SER A 369 -15.69 -17.57 -10.77
N PRO A 370 -16.83 -16.90 -10.86
CA PRO A 370 -17.26 -15.97 -11.90
C PRO A 370 -16.44 -14.66 -11.94
N THR A 371 -16.53 -13.93 -13.04
CA THR A 371 -16.03 -12.56 -13.10
C THR A 371 -16.98 -11.64 -12.34
N ARG A 372 -16.45 -10.76 -11.50
CA ARG A 372 -17.20 -9.79 -10.71
C ARG A 372 -17.00 -8.37 -11.18
N THR A 373 -18.05 -7.58 -11.17
CA THR A 373 -17.96 -6.13 -11.32
C THR A 373 -18.31 -5.47 -10.00
N LEU A 374 -17.38 -4.64 -9.51
CA LEU A 374 -17.56 -3.80 -8.33
C LEU A 374 -17.74 -2.36 -8.78
N THR A 375 -18.79 -1.70 -8.30
CA THR A 375 -18.92 -0.25 -8.40
C THR A 375 -18.85 0.33 -7.00
N VAL A 376 -17.87 1.17 -6.75
CA VAL A 376 -17.61 1.77 -5.44
C VAL A 376 -17.77 3.28 -5.57
N GLY A 377 -18.67 3.85 -4.80
CA GLY A 377 -18.83 5.28 -4.67
C GLY A 377 -18.50 5.74 -3.26
N PHE A 378 -17.87 6.88 -3.16
CA PHE A 378 -17.65 7.53 -1.88
C PHE A 378 -17.75 9.03 -2.01
N MET A 379 -18.37 9.64 -1.00
CA MET A 379 -18.68 11.05 -0.92
C MET A 379 -18.38 11.55 0.49
N GLN A 380 -17.81 12.75 0.60
CA GLN A 380 -17.50 13.35 1.89
C GLN A 380 -18.23 14.69 2.01
N SER A 381 -18.94 14.91 3.12
CA SER A 381 -19.52 16.21 3.47
C SER A 381 -19.30 16.47 4.96
N GLY A 382 -18.83 17.67 5.30
CA GLY A 382 -18.53 18.00 6.68
C GLY A 382 -17.66 16.93 7.37
N VAL A 383 -18.16 16.38 8.47
CA VAL A 383 -17.49 15.31 9.23
C VAL A 383 -17.86 13.90 8.77
N VAL A 384 -18.76 13.76 7.78
CA VAL A 384 -19.31 12.46 7.34
C VAL A 384 -18.71 12.00 6.03
N ASN A 385 -18.30 10.74 5.96
CA ASN A 385 -18.02 10.00 4.75
C ASN A 385 -19.10 8.94 4.52
N SER A 386 -19.71 8.95 3.33
CA SER A 386 -20.62 7.90 2.86
C SER A 386 -19.95 7.08 1.78
N VAL A 387 -20.04 5.77 1.88
CA VAL A 387 -19.50 4.80 0.92
C VAL A 387 -20.61 3.86 0.51
N VAL A 388 -20.77 3.65 -0.79
CA VAL A 388 -21.67 2.67 -1.37
C VAL A 388 -20.85 1.71 -2.21
N VAL A 389 -20.94 0.43 -1.94
CA VAL A 389 -20.34 -0.63 -2.75
C VAL A 389 -21.45 -1.46 -3.34
N HIS A 390 -21.43 -1.67 -4.64
CA HIS A 390 -22.29 -2.59 -5.34
C HIS A 390 -21.45 -3.67 -6.00
N ARG A 391 -21.87 -4.92 -5.88
CA ARG A 391 -21.20 -6.10 -6.42
C ARG A 391 -22.16 -6.92 -7.25
N THR A 392 -21.75 -7.30 -8.46
CA THR A 392 -22.50 -8.22 -9.32
C THR A 392 -21.60 -9.37 -9.80
N ASP A 393 -22.12 -10.58 -9.82
CA ASP A 393 -21.45 -11.76 -10.36
C ASP A 393 -22.05 -12.07 -11.75
N GLY A 394 -21.30 -11.74 -12.82
CA GLY A 394 -21.70 -12.01 -14.20
C GLY A 394 -22.82 -11.12 -14.77
N ALA A 395 -23.44 -10.29 -13.98
CA ALA A 395 -24.47 -9.34 -14.39
C ALA A 395 -23.90 -8.02 -14.89
N ALA A 396 -24.73 -7.21 -15.55
CA ALA A 396 -24.37 -5.85 -15.94
C ALA A 396 -24.30 -4.95 -14.70
N ALA A 397 -23.21 -4.19 -14.56
CA ALA A 397 -23.12 -3.20 -13.50
C ALA A 397 -24.20 -2.12 -13.66
N PRO A 398 -24.68 -1.50 -12.55
CA PRO A 398 -25.66 -0.41 -12.61
C PRO A 398 -25.18 0.70 -13.53
N SER A 399 -26.11 1.40 -14.17
CA SER A 399 -25.74 2.55 -14.99
C SER A 399 -25.00 3.58 -14.13
N LEU A 400 -24.12 4.38 -14.73
CA LEU A 400 -23.42 5.42 -14.01
C LEU A 400 -24.40 6.45 -13.41
N ALA A 401 -25.51 6.71 -14.08
CA ALA A 401 -26.56 7.61 -13.60
C ALA A 401 -27.28 7.02 -12.37
N ALA A 402 -27.69 5.76 -12.42
CA ALA A 402 -28.34 5.08 -11.30
C ALA A 402 -27.43 5.03 -10.06
N PHE A 403 -26.21 4.62 -10.24
CA PHE A 403 -25.24 4.57 -9.14
C PHE A 403 -24.93 5.96 -8.57
N GLY A 404 -24.81 6.98 -9.43
CA GLY A 404 -24.60 8.36 -9.01
C GLY A 404 -25.76 8.90 -8.18
N ALA A 405 -27.00 8.61 -8.59
CA ALA A 405 -28.20 8.99 -7.84
C ALA A 405 -28.23 8.32 -6.45
N THR A 406 -27.91 7.00 -6.39
CA THR A 406 -27.84 6.26 -5.12
C THR A 406 -26.75 6.80 -4.21
N LEU A 407 -25.57 7.13 -4.75
CA LEU A 407 -24.49 7.73 -3.97
C LEU A 407 -24.87 9.08 -3.35
N VAL A 408 -25.55 9.94 -4.13
CA VAL A 408 -26.03 11.24 -3.61
C VAL A 408 -27.09 11.03 -2.55
N GLU A 409 -28.00 10.08 -2.76
CA GLU A 409 -29.04 9.73 -1.78
C GLU A 409 -28.42 9.23 -0.48
N SER A 410 -27.39 8.37 -0.55
CA SER A 410 -26.69 7.84 0.63
C SER A 410 -26.07 8.93 1.51
N MET A 411 -25.71 10.07 0.94
CA MET A 411 -25.20 11.22 1.69
C MET A 411 -26.33 12.15 2.13
N ARG A 412 -27.42 12.29 1.34
CA ARG A 412 -28.52 13.20 1.63
C ARG A 412 -29.12 13.00 3.02
N LEU A 413 -29.26 11.74 3.43
CA LEU A 413 -29.86 11.35 4.72
C LEU A 413 -29.02 11.78 5.94
N SER A 414 -27.71 11.96 5.75
CA SER A 414 -26.79 12.39 6.82
C SER A 414 -26.28 13.84 6.62
N CYS A 415 -26.59 14.47 5.48
CA CYS A 415 -25.97 15.73 5.09
C CYS A 415 -26.26 16.88 6.06
N ALA A 416 -27.51 17.05 6.52
CA ALA A 416 -27.87 18.12 7.46
C ALA A 416 -27.09 18.01 8.77
N ALA A 417 -26.81 16.78 9.23
CA ALA A 417 -26.05 16.50 10.44
C ALA A 417 -24.53 16.56 10.21
N SER A 418 -24.05 16.58 8.97
CA SER A 418 -22.62 16.50 8.66
C SER A 418 -21.84 17.80 8.94
N GLY A 419 -22.53 18.93 9.01
CA GLY A 419 -21.90 20.26 9.11
C GLY A 419 -21.22 20.71 7.80
N GLY A 420 -21.49 20.06 6.69
CA GLY A 420 -20.92 20.38 5.38
C GLY A 420 -21.98 20.69 4.32
N PRO A 421 -21.56 21.02 3.08
CA PRO A 421 -22.47 21.35 2.00
C PRO A 421 -23.21 20.11 1.50
N CYS A 422 -24.51 20.24 1.24
CA CYS A 422 -25.34 19.18 0.67
C CYS A 422 -25.39 19.28 -0.86
N THR A 423 -25.11 18.16 -1.52
CA THR A 423 -25.18 18.04 -2.97
C THR A 423 -26.58 17.58 -3.38
N THR A 424 -27.19 18.31 -4.32
CA THR A 424 -28.48 17.96 -4.95
C THR A 424 -28.29 17.39 -6.35
N SER A 425 -27.14 17.66 -6.99
CA SER A 425 -26.84 17.13 -8.32
C SER A 425 -26.63 15.64 -8.28
N THR A 426 -27.29 14.89 -9.14
CA THR A 426 -27.11 13.42 -9.32
C THR A 426 -26.39 13.09 -10.62
N LYS A 427 -25.97 14.09 -11.40
CA LYS A 427 -25.36 13.90 -12.72
C LYS A 427 -23.96 13.34 -12.59
N ALA A 428 -23.82 12.03 -12.71
CA ALA A 428 -22.51 11.40 -12.78
C ALA A 428 -21.85 11.60 -14.15
N ALA A 429 -20.58 11.92 -14.16
CA ALA A 429 -19.76 12.14 -15.36
C ALA A 429 -18.42 11.43 -15.24
N LEU A 430 -17.92 10.88 -16.36
CA LEU A 430 -16.59 10.27 -16.40
C LEU A 430 -15.52 11.28 -15.96
N ALA A 431 -14.60 10.82 -15.15
CA ALA A 431 -13.47 11.58 -14.62
C ALA A 431 -12.14 10.88 -14.93
N PRO A 432 -11.02 11.61 -14.91
CA PRO A 432 -9.70 10.99 -14.96
C PRO A 432 -9.52 9.99 -13.83
N LEU A 433 -8.68 8.96 -14.07
CA LEU A 433 -8.33 8.00 -13.04
C LEU A 433 -7.69 8.70 -11.83
N PRO A 434 -7.94 8.22 -10.60
CA PRO A 434 -7.37 8.82 -9.42
C PRO A 434 -5.84 8.72 -9.44
N ARG A 435 -5.18 9.77 -8.92
CA ARG A 435 -3.73 9.84 -8.86
C ARG A 435 -3.16 8.80 -7.90
N THR A 436 -2.13 8.07 -8.32
CA THR A 436 -1.36 7.15 -7.46
C THR A 436 -0.46 7.91 -6.47
N ALA A 437 -0.19 7.34 -5.31
CA ALA A 437 0.74 7.93 -4.33
C ALA A 437 2.18 7.92 -4.86
N SER A 438 2.58 6.79 -5.47
CA SER A 438 3.90 6.62 -6.04
C SER A 438 3.85 6.70 -7.57
N ASN A 439 4.85 7.33 -8.18
CA ASN A 439 5.04 7.39 -9.63
C ASN A 439 3.82 7.89 -10.43
N PRO A 440 3.21 9.02 -10.06
CA PRO A 440 2.09 9.57 -10.79
C PRO A 440 2.49 9.85 -12.25
N GLY A 441 1.56 9.60 -13.17
CA GLY A 441 1.83 9.66 -14.61
C GLY A 441 2.15 8.30 -15.24
N PHE A 442 2.70 7.36 -14.48
CA PHE A 442 2.87 5.98 -14.89
C PHE A 442 1.61 5.13 -14.65
N LEU A 443 1.47 4.03 -15.38
CA LEU A 443 0.46 3.02 -15.13
C LEU A 443 0.59 2.46 -13.71
N ALA A 444 -0.53 2.16 -13.08
CA ALA A 444 -0.61 1.42 -11.82
C ALA A 444 -0.90 -0.06 -12.08
N ALA A 445 -0.70 -0.91 -11.08
CA ALA A 445 -1.04 -2.33 -11.18
C ALA A 445 -2.51 -2.54 -11.56
N VAL A 446 -3.41 -1.74 -11.00
CA VAL A 446 -4.86 -1.78 -11.24
C VAL A 446 -5.27 -1.31 -12.65
N ASP A 447 -4.39 -0.66 -13.40
CA ASP A 447 -4.63 -0.28 -14.81
C ASP A 447 -4.36 -1.44 -15.77
N LEU A 448 -3.61 -2.46 -15.34
CA LEU A 448 -3.12 -3.54 -16.17
C LEU A 448 -4.08 -4.73 -16.16
N PRO A 449 -4.46 -5.26 -17.32
CA PRO A 449 -5.32 -6.43 -17.40
C PRO A 449 -4.61 -7.69 -16.90
N PRO A 450 -5.34 -8.66 -16.36
CA PRO A 450 -4.76 -9.95 -16.01
C PRO A 450 -4.31 -10.71 -17.25
N VAL A 451 -3.27 -11.52 -17.10
CA VAL A 451 -2.68 -12.35 -18.16
C VAL A 451 -2.87 -13.81 -17.83
N GLY A 452 -3.56 -14.53 -18.70
CA GLY A 452 -3.80 -15.96 -18.55
C GLY A 452 -4.35 -16.31 -17.16
N ARG A 453 -3.70 -17.27 -16.47
CA ARG A 453 -4.04 -17.70 -15.11
C ARG A 453 -3.20 -17.01 -14.03
N GLN A 454 -2.81 -15.76 -14.24
CA GLN A 454 -2.03 -14.96 -13.30
C GLN A 454 -2.59 -15.08 -11.88
N SER A 455 -1.72 -15.41 -10.91
CA SER A 455 -2.05 -15.53 -9.48
C SER A 455 -1.37 -14.48 -8.62
N LYS A 456 -0.39 -13.77 -9.14
CA LYS A 456 0.37 -12.72 -8.46
C LYS A 456 0.04 -11.34 -9.04
N PRO A 457 0.18 -10.26 -8.27
CA PRO A 457 -0.07 -8.91 -8.77
C PRO A 457 0.97 -8.47 -9.81
N TRP A 458 0.60 -7.50 -10.63
CA TRP A 458 1.57 -6.74 -11.41
C TRP A 458 2.49 -5.93 -10.49
N GLY A 459 3.78 -6.00 -10.75
CA GLY A 459 4.81 -5.17 -10.12
C GLY A 459 5.46 -4.26 -11.16
N GLY A 460 5.74 -3.02 -10.77
CA GLY A 460 6.48 -2.08 -11.61
C GLY A 460 7.82 -1.71 -10.99
N THR A 461 8.88 -1.62 -11.80
CA THR A 461 10.18 -1.11 -11.35
C THR A 461 10.09 0.36 -10.93
N ASP A 462 11.05 0.87 -10.20
CA ASP A 462 11.17 2.31 -10.00
C ASP A 462 11.49 3.00 -11.34
N PRO A 463 10.93 4.21 -11.60
CA PRO A 463 11.23 4.93 -12.83
C PRO A 463 12.70 5.31 -12.97
N ALA A 464 13.31 4.94 -14.09
CA ALA A 464 14.70 5.18 -14.41
C ALA A 464 14.85 5.98 -15.72
N PRO A 465 16.02 6.55 -16.02
CA PRO A 465 16.31 7.07 -17.36
C PRO A 465 16.09 5.98 -18.42
N PRO A 466 15.49 6.30 -19.59
CA PRO A 466 15.20 5.31 -20.64
C PRO A 466 16.46 4.94 -21.46
N SER A 467 17.43 4.32 -20.79
CA SER A 467 18.68 3.87 -21.40
C SER A 467 19.02 2.43 -20.94
N PRO A 468 18.74 1.40 -21.77
CA PRO A 468 17.97 1.47 -23.02
C PRO A 468 16.48 1.76 -22.78
N ASN A 469 15.76 2.24 -23.81
CA ASN A 469 14.32 2.45 -23.74
C ASN A 469 13.58 1.12 -23.75
N PRO A 470 12.92 0.68 -22.63
CA PRO A 470 12.27 -0.63 -22.53
C PRO A 470 10.99 -0.74 -23.36
N ALA A 471 10.45 0.39 -23.84
CA ALA A 471 9.28 0.42 -24.70
C ALA A 471 9.63 0.52 -26.19
N ALA A 472 10.92 0.62 -26.56
CA ALA A 472 11.34 0.67 -27.95
C ALA A 472 11.30 -0.70 -28.61
N THR A 473 10.96 -0.71 -29.89
CA THR A 473 11.03 -1.89 -30.76
C THR A 473 12.05 -1.69 -31.88
N MET A 474 12.38 -2.74 -32.60
CA MET A 474 13.25 -2.67 -33.76
C MET A 474 12.69 -1.77 -34.87
N CYS A 475 11.36 -1.60 -34.93
CA CYS A 475 10.69 -0.76 -35.92
C CYS A 475 10.80 0.73 -35.62
N ASP A 476 10.54 1.14 -34.39
CA ASP A 476 10.48 2.55 -34.00
C ASP A 476 11.84 3.10 -33.57
N LYS A 477 12.66 2.30 -32.89
CA LYS A 477 13.95 2.71 -32.30
C LYS A 477 13.83 4.08 -31.62
N ALA A 478 12.80 4.22 -30.77
CA ALA A 478 12.45 5.48 -30.13
C ALA A 478 13.53 5.91 -29.14
N ASP A 479 14.10 7.08 -29.36
CA ASP A 479 15.07 7.71 -28.47
C ASP A 479 14.41 8.85 -27.71
N PHE A 480 14.23 8.65 -26.41
CA PHE A 480 13.67 9.62 -25.47
C PHE A 480 14.75 10.40 -24.70
N LEU A 481 16.02 10.28 -25.10
CA LEU A 481 17.14 11.05 -24.53
C LEU A 481 17.65 12.14 -25.49
N ASN A 482 16.95 12.35 -26.62
CA ASN A 482 17.36 13.37 -27.61
C ASN A 482 17.19 14.79 -27.07
N ARG A 483 17.88 15.77 -27.72
CA ARG A 483 17.94 17.18 -27.29
C ARG A 483 16.60 17.91 -27.19
N ALA A 484 15.55 17.42 -27.83
CA ALA A 484 14.20 18.01 -27.77
C ALA A 484 13.43 17.62 -26.50
N VAL A 485 13.92 16.66 -25.73
CA VAL A 485 13.32 16.15 -24.51
C VAL A 485 13.88 16.91 -23.31
N GLY A 486 12.99 17.45 -22.48
CA GLY A 486 13.36 18.11 -21.23
C GLY A 486 13.45 17.14 -20.05
N LYS A 487 12.49 16.21 -19.96
CA LYS A 487 12.42 15.22 -18.89
C LYS A 487 11.91 13.89 -19.46
N SER A 488 12.57 12.78 -19.12
CA SER A 488 12.09 11.44 -19.49
C SER A 488 12.37 10.42 -18.39
N ARG A 489 11.48 9.44 -18.27
CA ARG A 489 11.63 8.28 -17.39
C ARG A 489 10.95 7.08 -18.02
N ALA A 490 11.46 5.90 -17.71
CA ALA A 490 10.91 4.63 -18.12
C ALA A 490 10.64 3.73 -16.92
N ARG A 491 9.65 2.87 -17.05
CA ARG A 491 9.27 1.87 -16.06
C ARG A 491 8.91 0.57 -16.76
N VAL A 492 9.23 -0.56 -16.12
CA VAL A 492 8.87 -1.89 -16.63
C VAL A 492 7.91 -2.54 -15.64
N TYR A 493 6.88 -3.21 -16.17
CA TYR A 493 5.90 -3.96 -15.42
C TYR A 493 6.03 -5.44 -15.74
N VAL A 494 6.07 -6.26 -14.71
CA VAL A 494 6.14 -7.71 -14.78
C VAL A 494 5.22 -8.33 -13.74
N VAL A 495 4.94 -9.62 -13.86
CA VAL A 495 4.28 -10.40 -12.80
C VAL A 495 5.34 -11.26 -12.13
N PRO A 496 5.93 -10.80 -11.02
CA PRO A 496 7.07 -11.46 -10.41
C PRO A 496 6.66 -12.79 -9.77
N LYS A 497 7.53 -13.81 -9.91
CA LYS A 497 7.38 -15.13 -9.26
C LYS A 497 6.04 -15.83 -9.57
N ASP A 498 5.39 -15.55 -10.70
CA ASP A 498 4.19 -16.25 -11.16
C ASP A 498 4.56 -17.32 -12.18
N LYS A 499 4.27 -18.61 -11.87
CA LYS A 499 4.59 -19.75 -12.75
C LYS A 499 3.71 -19.79 -14.00
N ALA A 500 2.53 -19.16 -13.96
CA ALA A 500 1.59 -19.12 -15.08
C ALA A 500 1.94 -18.05 -16.12
N VAL A 501 2.82 -17.10 -15.77
CA VAL A 501 3.24 -16.01 -16.65
C VAL A 501 4.70 -16.19 -17.04
N PRO A 502 5.03 -16.25 -18.36
CA PRO A 502 6.41 -16.40 -18.81
C PRO A 502 7.30 -15.25 -18.33
N ARG A 503 8.55 -15.55 -17.93
CA ARG A 503 9.50 -14.55 -17.42
C ARG A 503 9.81 -13.42 -18.40
N GLN A 504 9.71 -13.69 -19.72
CA GLN A 504 9.95 -12.69 -20.78
C GLN A 504 8.72 -11.81 -21.05
N PHE A 505 7.58 -12.11 -20.44
CA PHE A 505 6.37 -11.32 -20.60
C PHE A 505 6.44 -10.07 -19.71
N GLY A 506 6.22 -8.91 -20.31
CA GLY A 506 6.22 -7.64 -19.57
C GLY A 506 5.71 -6.48 -20.43
N ILE A 507 5.53 -5.36 -19.76
CA ILE A 507 5.12 -4.10 -20.36
C ILE A 507 6.17 -3.05 -20.03
N GLY A 508 6.79 -2.45 -21.06
CA GLY A 508 7.62 -1.27 -20.92
C GLY A 508 6.80 -0.02 -21.12
N GLN A 509 6.96 0.99 -20.26
CA GLN A 509 6.39 2.31 -20.45
C GLN A 509 7.50 3.37 -20.33
N THR A 510 7.55 4.26 -21.32
CA THR A 510 8.43 5.44 -21.29
C THR A 510 7.59 6.69 -21.44
N ILE A 511 7.84 7.68 -20.60
CA ILE A 511 7.19 8.99 -20.64
C ILE A 511 8.25 10.04 -20.83
N ALA A 512 7.98 11.01 -21.72
CA ALA A 512 8.85 12.16 -21.91
C ALA A 512 8.05 13.44 -22.12
N THR A 513 8.53 14.53 -21.54
CA THR A 513 8.06 15.88 -21.79
C THR A 513 9.02 16.59 -22.73
N PHE A 514 8.52 17.06 -23.85
CA PHE A 514 9.24 17.83 -24.85
C PHE A 514 9.16 19.32 -24.51
N ARG A 515 10.08 20.10 -25.06
CA ARG A 515 10.12 21.56 -24.83
C ARG A 515 8.86 22.28 -25.38
N SER A 516 8.15 21.67 -26.34
CA SER A 516 6.89 22.22 -26.86
C SER A 516 5.94 21.13 -27.39
N PRO A 517 4.62 21.40 -27.44
CA PRO A 517 3.65 20.47 -28.04
C PRO A 517 3.95 20.17 -29.53
N ARG A 518 4.51 21.14 -30.25
CA ARG A 518 4.91 20.97 -31.66
C ARG A 518 6.05 19.96 -31.81
N GLN A 519 7.06 20.02 -30.93
CA GLN A 519 8.16 19.05 -30.92
C GLN A 519 7.68 17.65 -30.58
N ALA A 520 6.79 17.51 -29.59
CA ALA A 520 6.15 16.25 -29.24
C ALA A 520 5.37 15.65 -30.43
N ALA A 521 4.58 16.47 -31.12
CA ALA A 521 3.82 16.04 -32.30
C ALA A 521 4.74 15.59 -33.44
N THR A 522 5.82 16.34 -33.72
CA THR A 522 6.84 16.00 -34.73
C THR A 522 7.53 14.68 -34.39
N PHE A 523 7.86 14.46 -33.11
CA PHE A 523 8.45 13.22 -32.62
C PHE A 523 7.52 12.01 -32.88
N VAL A 524 6.24 12.11 -32.49
CA VAL A 524 5.25 11.06 -32.71
C VAL A 524 5.11 10.75 -34.21
N LYS A 525 4.91 11.77 -35.06
CA LYS A 525 4.81 11.59 -36.52
C LYS A 525 6.03 10.90 -37.12
N ARG A 526 7.24 11.22 -36.63
CA ARG A 526 8.49 10.58 -37.05
C ARG A 526 8.51 9.10 -36.71
N LEU A 527 8.07 8.73 -35.48
CA LEU A 527 7.99 7.34 -35.07
C LEU A 527 6.94 6.58 -35.87
N GLU A 528 5.75 7.16 -36.09
CA GLU A 528 4.68 6.57 -36.92
C GLU A 528 5.18 6.28 -38.34
N LYS A 529 5.90 7.23 -38.96
CA LYS A 529 6.52 7.03 -40.29
C LYS A 529 7.58 5.93 -40.28
N ARG A 530 8.36 5.82 -39.19
CA ARG A 530 9.35 4.74 -39.03
C ARG A 530 8.67 3.38 -38.90
N ILE A 531 7.58 3.30 -38.14
CA ILE A 531 6.78 2.08 -37.94
C ILE A 531 6.17 1.66 -39.29
N ALA A 532 5.54 2.58 -40.02
CA ALA A 532 4.93 2.31 -41.32
C ALA A 532 5.93 1.76 -42.37
N LYS A 533 7.21 2.18 -42.27
CA LYS A 533 8.28 1.71 -43.18
C LYS A 533 9.12 0.57 -42.59
N CYS A 534 8.62 -0.13 -41.58
CA CYS A 534 9.41 -1.14 -40.90
C CYS A 534 9.64 -2.38 -41.78
N GLU A 535 8.59 -2.85 -42.45
CA GLU A 535 8.64 -4.00 -43.34
C GLU A 535 9.64 -3.78 -44.49
N ASP A 536 9.68 -2.58 -45.08
CA ASP A 536 10.66 -2.21 -46.11
C ASP A 536 12.12 -2.33 -45.65
N ARG A 537 12.36 -2.11 -44.34
CA ARG A 537 13.71 -2.12 -43.76
C ARG A 537 14.10 -3.41 -43.07
N ASN A 538 13.12 -4.24 -42.77
CA ASN A 538 13.30 -5.52 -42.08
C ASN A 538 12.27 -6.53 -42.62
N GLN A 539 12.71 -7.35 -43.56
CA GLN A 539 11.86 -8.36 -44.21
C GLN A 539 11.28 -9.42 -43.25
N ALA A 540 11.90 -9.60 -42.08
CA ALA A 540 11.38 -10.47 -41.03
C ALA A 540 10.26 -9.82 -40.20
N ALA A 541 9.96 -8.52 -40.40
CA ALA A 541 8.95 -7.80 -39.67
C ALA A 541 7.61 -7.79 -40.38
N THR A 542 6.53 -7.98 -39.65
CA THR A 542 5.16 -7.71 -40.08
C THR A 542 4.52 -6.70 -39.14
N VAL A 543 3.99 -5.61 -39.69
CA VAL A 543 3.38 -4.51 -38.94
C VAL A 543 1.91 -4.37 -39.29
N ARG A 544 1.04 -4.45 -38.30
CA ARG A 544 -0.40 -4.20 -38.46
C ARG A 544 -0.79 -2.97 -37.62
N ALA A 545 -1.43 -2.02 -38.27
CA ALA A 545 -2.03 -0.88 -37.57
C ALA A 545 -3.14 -1.41 -36.64
N GLY A 546 -3.16 -0.90 -35.42
CA GLY A 546 -4.21 -1.14 -34.46
C GLY A 546 -5.24 0.00 -34.42
N SER A 547 -5.77 0.26 -33.24
CA SER A 547 -6.82 1.25 -33.00
C SER A 547 -6.25 2.64 -32.74
N ASN A 548 -7.03 3.67 -33.02
CA ASN A 548 -6.81 5.00 -32.50
C ASN A 548 -7.22 5.04 -31.00
N VAL A 549 -6.42 5.69 -30.21
CA VAL A 549 -6.67 5.94 -28.77
C VAL A 549 -6.99 7.42 -28.62
N ARG A 550 -8.15 7.75 -28.06
CA ARG A 550 -8.58 9.15 -27.90
C ARG A 550 -9.33 9.32 -26.58
N GLY A 551 -9.04 10.41 -25.88
CA GLY A 551 -9.73 10.81 -24.67
C GLY A 551 -9.58 12.31 -24.41
N SER A 552 -10.03 12.76 -23.25
CA SER A 552 -9.97 14.18 -22.88
C SER A 552 -8.53 14.68 -22.80
N GLY A 553 -8.12 15.43 -23.83
CA GLY A 553 -6.80 16.07 -23.91
C GLY A 553 -5.64 15.17 -24.34
N TYR A 554 -5.88 13.92 -24.78
CA TYR A 554 -4.86 13.05 -25.33
C TYR A 554 -5.34 12.31 -26.59
N ALA A 555 -4.38 11.97 -27.43
CA ALA A 555 -4.60 11.14 -28.62
C ALA A 555 -3.39 10.27 -28.91
N GLY A 556 -3.61 9.12 -29.53
CA GLY A 556 -2.57 8.18 -29.88
C GLY A 556 -3.04 7.08 -30.81
N LYS A 557 -2.16 6.12 -31.04
CA LYS A 557 -2.39 4.97 -31.91
C LYS A 557 -1.68 3.74 -31.38
N THR A 558 -2.22 2.57 -31.68
CA THR A 558 -1.62 1.27 -31.35
C THR A 558 -1.19 0.52 -32.61
N TRP A 559 -0.25 -0.41 -32.46
CA TRP A 559 0.22 -1.32 -33.51
C TRP A 559 0.47 -2.71 -32.93
N ARG A 560 0.38 -3.72 -33.79
CA ARG A 560 0.89 -5.06 -33.54
C ARG A 560 2.03 -5.33 -34.51
N MET A 561 3.16 -5.78 -33.99
CA MET A 561 4.36 -6.11 -34.76
C MET A 561 4.74 -7.56 -34.48
N SER A 562 5.12 -8.29 -35.51
CA SER A 562 5.66 -9.65 -35.39
C SER A 562 7.00 -9.72 -36.11
N PHE A 563 7.98 -10.35 -35.47
CA PHE A 563 9.31 -10.56 -36.04
C PHE A 563 9.58 -12.04 -36.12
N GLU A 564 9.88 -12.54 -37.32
CA GLU A 564 10.29 -13.91 -37.50
C GLU A 564 11.69 -14.11 -36.93
N THR A 565 11.85 -15.10 -36.07
CA THR A 565 13.10 -15.45 -35.37
C THR A 565 13.63 -16.81 -35.78
N GLY A 566 12.89 -17.54 -36.62
CA GLY A 566 13.22 -18.84 -37.15
C GLY A 566 12.01 -19.51 -37.82
N PRO A 567 12.16 -20.65 -38.47
CA PRO A 567 11.07 -21.34 -39.12
C PRO A 567 9.88 -21.55 -38.18
N LYS A 568 8.75 -20.90 -38.44
CA LYS A 568 7.52 -20.92 -37.61
C LYS A 568 7.65 -20.33 -36.20
N SER A 569 8.75 -19.58 -35.92
CA SER A 569 8.97 -18.91 -34.65
C SER A 569 8.85 -17.39 -34.82
N PHE A 570 8.02 -16.75 -33.96
CA PHE A 570 7.77 -15.33 -34.03
C PHE A 570 7.81 -14.72 -32.63
N VAL A 571 8.38 -13.53 -32.51
CA VAL A 571 8.22 -12.64 -31.33
C VAL A 571 7.24 -11.55 -31.71
N THR A 572 6.22 -11.37 -30.90
CA THR A 572 5.16 -10.39 -31.12
C THR A 572 5.27 -9.24 -30.13
N TYR A 573 5.11 -8.04 -30.62
CA TYR A 573 5.00 -6.82 -29.79
C TYR A 573 3.69 -6.12 -30.07
N ARG A 574 3.11 -5.54 -29.01
CA ARG A 574 2.09 -4.50 -29.12
C ARG A 574 2.71 -3.20 -28.71
N LEU A 575 2.51 -2.15 -29.47
CA LEU A 575 3.07 -0.82 -29.25
C LEU A 575 1.95 0.20 -29.23
N ALA A 576 2.05 1.17 -28.31
CA ALA A 576 1.21 2.35 -28.27
C ALA A 576 2.07 3.61 -28.18
N LEU A 577 1.67 4.64 -28.91
CA LEU A 577 2.20 5.99 -28.80
C LEU A 577 1.01 6.91 -28.47
N VAL A 578 1.04 7.57 -27.33
CA VAL A 578 -0.03 8.47 -26.88
C VAL A 578 0.58 9.79 -26.48
N ARG A 579 -0.02 10.90 -26.91
CA ARG A 579 0.42 12.27 -26.65
C ARG A 579 -0.65 13.08 -25.94
N ARG A 580 -0.22 13.81 -24.91
CA ARG A 580 -1.00 14.84 -24.22
C ARG A 580 -0.18 16.15 -24.19
N GLY A 581 -0.58 17.14 -24.99
CA GLY A 581 0.17 18.40 -25.09
C GLY A 581 1.62 18.17 -25.51
N ALA A 582 2.58 18.59 -24.66
CA ALA A 582 4.01 18.40 -24.87
C ALA A 582 4.52 17.04 -24.35
N THR A 583 3.70 16.24 -23.72
CA THR A 583 4.11 14.96 -23.12
C THR A 583 3.70 13.78 -24.01
N VAL A 584 4.61 12.84 -24.21
CA VAL A 584 4.41 11.59 -24.96
C VAL A 584 4.68 10.41 -24.05
N THR A 585 3.82 9.41 -24.11
CA THR A 585 4.10 8.09 -23.55
C THR A 585 4.17 7.06 -24.66
N GLN A 586 5.15 6.18 -24.55
CA GLN A 586 5.27 4.96 -25.34
C GLN A 586 5.05 3.78 -24.41
N VAL A 587 4.19 2.84 -24.84
CA VAL A 587 3.95 1.60 -24.12
C VAL A 587 4.21 0.45 -25.08
N ALA A 588 5.05 -0.49 -24.69
CA ALA A 588 5.28 -1.70 -25.46
C ALA A 588 5.06 -2.94 -24.60
N GLN A 589 4.36 -3.93 -25.13
CA GLN A 589 4.19 -5.24 -24.53
C GLN A 589 4.90 -6.26 -25.40
N SER A 590 5.79 -7.07 -24.80
CA SER A 590 6.33 -8.27 -25.44
C SER A 590 5.41 -9.46 -25.16
N GLY A 591 4.95 -10.13 -26.21
CA GLY A 591 4.07 -11.29 -26.09
C GLY A 591 4.70 -12.55 -26.67
N ASN A 592 4.19 -13.69 -26.25
CA ASN A 592 4.50 -14.99 -26.83
C ASN A 592 3.24 -15.85 -26.91
N LYS A 593 3.36 -17.08 -27.46
CA LYS A 593 2.20 -17.99 -27.60
C LYS A 593 1.47 -18.33 -26.29
N ARG A 594 2.14 -18.21 -25.13
CA ARG A 594 1.57 -18.55 -23.80
C ARG A 594 0.98 -17.35 -23.07
N ALA A 595 1.44 -16.14 -23.41
CA ALA A 595 0.97 -14.90 -22.78
C ALA A 595 1.03 -13.77 -23.81
N ASP A 596 -0.12 -13.23 -24.13
CA ASP A 596 -0.31 -12.04 -24.96
C ASP A 596 -1.58 -11.33 -24.49
N LEU A 597 -1.61 -10.02 -24.55
CA LEU A 597 -2.83 -9.26 -24.37
C LEU A 597 -3.65 -9.29 -25.66
N SER A 598 -4.97 -9.37 -25.55
CA SER A 598 -5.83 -9.15 -26.70
C SER A 598 -5.69 -7.71 -27.22
N ALA A 599 -6.15 -7.42 -28.43
CA ALA A 599 -6.17 -6.06 -28.96
C ALA A 599 -6.98 -5.10 -28.06
N GLY A 600 -8.14 -5.54 -27.55
CA GLY A 600 -8.97 -4.76 -26.65
C GLY A 600 -8.28 -4.47 -25.32
N GLN A 601 -7.64 -5.48 -24.72
CA GLN A 601 -6.89 -5.31 -23.46
C GLN A 601 -5.73 -4.32 -23.64
N PHE A 602 -4.97 -4.43 -24.73
CA PHE A 602 -3.85 -3.51 -24.98
C PHE A 602 -4.32 -2.08 -25.31
N ASN A 603 -5.44 -1.93 -26.02
CA ASN A 603 -6.04 -0.61 -26.26
C ASN A 603 -6.47 0.04 -24.95
N LEU A 604 -7.01 -0.73 -24.00
CA LEU A 604 -7.32 -0.23 -22.66
C LEU A 604 -6.06 0.22 -21.92
N VAL A 605 -4.95 -0.55 -21.99
CA VAL A 605 -3.66 -0.13 -21.40
C VAL A 605 -3.18 1.18 -22.01
N ALA A 606 -3.25 1.32 -23.34
CA ALA A 606 -2.88 2.55 -24.03
C ALA A 606 -3.74 3.76 -23.63
N ASP A 607 -5.05 3.53 -23.48
CA ASP A 607 -6.00 4.55 -22.99
C ASP A 607 -5.67 4.97 -21.55
N ARG A 608 -5.41 4.01 -20.65
CA ARG A 608 -4.98 4.29 -19.27
C ARG A 608 -3.68 5.09 -19.23
N ALA A 609 -2.70 4.71 -20.05
CA ALA A 609 -1.45 5.44 -20.15
C ALA A 609 -1.69 6.91 -20.57
N GLY A 610 -2.61 7.16 -21.50
CA GLY A 610 -3.02 8.51 -21.91
C GLY A 610 -3.70 9.31 -20.78
N GLN A 611 -4.61 8.68 -20.03
CA GLN A 611 -5.27 9.29 -18.87
C GLN A 611 -4.25 9.65 -17.78
N ARG A 612 -3.33 8.74 -17.46
CA ARG A 612 -2.28 8.93 -16.44
C ARG A 612 -1.35 10.11 -16.75
N LEU A 613 -1.15 10.48 -18.02
CA LEU A 613 -0.35 11.66 -18.38
C LEU A 613 -0.87 12.97 -17.77
N ALA A 614 -2.13 13.04 -17.34
CA ALA A 614 -2.66 14.18 -16.61
C ALA A 614 -1.94 14.40 -15.26
N HIS A 615 -1.36 13.35 -14.70
CA HIS A 615 -0.67 13.36 -13.40
C HIS A 615 0.86 13.41 -13.51
N TRP A 616 1.41 13.39 -14.73
CA TRP A 616 2.84 13.52 -14.97
C TRP A 616 3.29 14.98 -14.76
N ARG A 617 4.25 15.22 -13.87
CA ARG A 617 4.84 16.54 -13.56
C ARG A 617 6.35 16.53 -13.65
#